data_2841641c6a318286b89146a749fddc1b
#
_entry.id   2841641c6a318286b89146a749fddc1b
#
_cell.length_a   1.000
_cell.length_b   1.000
_cell.length_c   1.000
_cell.angle_alpha   90.00
_cell.angle_beta   90.00
_cell.angle_gamma   90.00
#
_symmetry.space_group_name_H-M   'P 1'
#
loop_
_entity.id
_entity.type
_entity.pdbx_description
1 polymer ?
#
loop_
_entity_poly.entity_id
_entity_poly.type
_entity_poly.pdbx_seq_one_letter_code
_entity_poly.pdbx_strand_id
1 'polypeptide(L)'
;SLGVNLLMYLTEIASKSLGKKFMSKVYEVHHKHKKDYPSGTALMLGNGIAIGKGKKLGKLIGKKYLNKKDFPYSNKINFNSLRKGEVIGEHEVRFSSGKETITLNHESFDRALYSEGALVAAIWIMKKKSGFFSMRDLLNFK
;
A
#
# COMPACT_ATOMS: atom_id res chain seq x y z
N SER A 1 -2.93 8.63 -7.24
CA SER A 1 -4.35 8.28 -7.06
C SER A 1 -4.81 8.59 -5.64
N LEU A 2 -6.03 9.10 -5.50
CA LEU A 2 -6.66 9.34 -4.19
C LEU A 2 -6.85 8.01 -3.45
N GLY A 3 -7.37 6.99 -4.14
CA GLY A 3 -7.64 5.67 -3.55
C GLY A 3 -6.39 4.99 -2.99
N VAL A 4 -5.27 5.02 -3.72
CA VAL A 4 -3.99 4.46 -3.23
C VAL A 4 -3.51 5.18 -1.97
N ASN A 5 -3.62 6.51 -1.92
CA ASN A 5 -3.21 7.27 -0.73
C ASN A 5 -4.14 7.01 0.47
N LEU A 6 -5.45 6.85 0.23
CA LEU A 6 -6.38 6.42 1.26
C LEU A 6 -6.03 5.03 1.78
N LEU A 7 -5.77 4.06 0.89
CA LEU A 7 -5.38 2.71 1.26
C LEU A 7 -4.12 2.70 2.15
N MET A 8 -3.12 3.54 1.82
CA MET A 8 -1.91 3.67 2.64
C MET A 8 -2.23 4.14 4.05
N TYR A 9 -3.10 5.14 4.20
CA TYR A 9 -3.49 5.66 5.49
C TYR A 9 -4.29 4.64 6.31
N LEU A 10 -5.26 3.96 5.68
CA LEU A 10 -6.00 2.88 6.32
C LEU A 10 -5.09 1.74 6.77
N THR A 11 -4.06 1.42 5.96
CA THR A 11 -3.05 0.41 6.31
C THR A 11 -2.26 0.80 7.57
N GLU A 12 -1.88 2.07 7.69
CA GLU A 12 -1.18 2.59 8.87
C GLU A 12 -2.07 2.51 10.12
N ILE A 13 -3.32 2.97 10.03
CA ILE A 13 -4.28 2.91 11.14
C ILE A 13 -4.54 1.45 11.53
N ALA A 14 -4.83 0.57 10.58
CA ALA A 14 -5.07 -0.84 10.85
C ALA A 14 -3.87 -1.48 11.56
N SER A 15 -2.66 -1.23 11.04
CA SER A 15 -1.43 -1.76 11.64
C SER A 15 -1.21 -1.29 13.08
N LYS A 16 -1.49 0.00 13.36
CA LYS A 16 -1.39 0.58 14.69
C LYS A 16 -2.42 -0.02 15.64
N SER A 17 -3.67 -0.11 15.21
CA SER A 17 -4.81 -0.56 16.03
C SER A 17 -4.75 -2.06 16.34
N LEU A 18 -4.37 -2.89 15.37
CA LEU A 18 -4.29 -4.35 15.52
C LEU A 18 -3.07 -4.81 16.34
N GLY A 19 -2.03 -3.97 16.41
CA GLY A 19 -0.85 -4.23 17.24
C GLY A 19 -0.01 -5.44 16.80
N LYS A 20 0.73 -6.01 17.78
CA LYS A 20 1.73 -7.06 17.51
C LYS A 20 1.15 -8.44 17.24
N LYS A 21 -0.09 -8.70 17.64
CA LYS A 21 -0.74 -10.01 17.47
C LYS A 21 -1.07 -10.33 16.00
N PHE A 22 -1.19 -9.29 15.17
CA PHE A 22 -1.47 -9.46 13.76
C PHE A 22 -0.18 -9.46 12.93
N MET A 23 0.06 -10.56 12.25
CA MET A 23 1.06 -10.64 11.20
C MET A 23 0.52 -10.00 9.94
N SER A 24 1.39 -9.43 9.11
CA SER A 24 0.98 -8.72 7.90
C SER A 24 1.75 -9.17 6.69
N LYS A 25 1.09 -9.14 5.54
CA LYS A 25 1.70 -9.37 4.22
C LYS A 25 1.11 -8.44 3.18
N VAL A 26 1.87 -8.17 2.14
CA VAL A 26 1.48 -7.31 1.02
C VAL A 26 1.50 -8.14 -0.25
N TYR A 27 0.41 -8.08 -1.02
CA TYR A 27 0.25 -8.71 -2.31
C TYR A 27 -0.03 -7.66 -3.37
N GLU A 28 0.49 -7.85 -4.57
CA GLU A 28 0.23 -6.96 -5.70
C GLU A 28 0.17 -7.71 -7.02
N VAL A 29 -0.64 -7.21 -7.95
CA VAL A 29 -0.71 -7.69 -9.32
C VAL A 29 -0.48 -6.53 -10.27
N HIS A 30 0.37 -6.73 -11.28
CA HIS A 30 0.59 -5.80 -12.39
C HIS A 30 0.74 -6.56 -13.71
N HIS A 31 0.74 -5.81 -14.81
CA HIS A 31 0.93 -6.33 -16.16
C HIS A 31 2.25 -7.11 -16.31
N LYS A 32 2.27 -8.04 -17.26
CA LYS A 32 3.41 -8.95 -17.51
C LYS A 32 4.73 -8.24 -17.82
N HIS A 33 4.70 -6.99 -18.29
CA HIS A 33 5.89 -6.23 -18.67
C HIS A 33 6.55 -5.46 -17.50
N LYS A 34 5.91 -5.41 -16.31
CA LYS A 34 6.48 -4.73 -15.14
C LYS A 34 7.65 -5.53 -14.57
N LYS A 35 8.84 -4.93 -14.59
CA LYS A 35 10.09 -5.58 -14.17
C LYS A 35 10.37 -5.47 -12.68
N ASP A 36 10.12 -4.30 -12.09
CA ASP A 36 10.37 -4.05 -10.66
C ASP A 36 9.40 -4.82 -9.77
N TYR A 37 9.92 -5.41 -8.69
CA TYR A 37 9.12 -6.01 -7.63
C TYR A 37 9.84 -5.95 -6.27
N PRO A 38 9.14 -5.71 -5.16
CA PRO A 38 7.77 -5.20 -5.09
C PRO A 38 7.63 -3.84 -5.78
N SER A 39 6.40 -3.51 -6.24
CA SER A 39 6.11 -2.19 -6.81
C SER A 39 6.31 -1.08 -5.78
N GLY A 40 6.46 0.16 -6.26
CA GLY A 40 6.55 1.33 -5.39
C GLY A 40 5.37 1.43 -4.42
N THR A 41 4.14 1.21 -4.91
CA THR A 41 2.92 1.21 -4.07
C THR A 41 2.97 0.10 -3.01
N ALA A 42 3.39 -1.11 -3.37
CA ALA A 42 3.53 -2.19 -2.39
C ALA A 42 4.53 -1.84 -1.28
N LEU A 43 5.66 -1.22 -1.63
CA LEU A 43 6.64 -0.74 -0.64
C LEU A 43 6.07 0.39 0.23
N MET A 44 5.27 1.29 -0.34
CA MET A 44 4.59 2.34 0.42
C MET A 44 3.57 1.76 1.41
N LEU A 45 2.81 0.72 1.02
CA LEU A 45 1.91 0.00 1.93
C LEU A 45 2.70 -0.69 3.05
N GLY A 46 3.82 -1.35 2.71
CA GLY A 46 4.73 -1.91 3.70
C GLY A 46 5.26 -0.85 4.68
N ASN A 47 5.54 0.36 4.18
CA ASN A 47 5.93 1.47 5.04
C ASN A 47 4.79 1.93 5.97
N GLY A 48 3.55 1.97 5.50
CA GLY A 48 2.36 2.22 6.32
C GLY A 48 2.23 1.21 7.46
N ILE A 49 2.43 -0.09 7.16
CA ILE A 49 2.47 -1.14 8.19
C ILE A 49 3.59 -0.86 9.20
N ALA A 50 4.78 -0.49 8.73
CA ALA A 50 5.93 -0.24 9.58
C ALA A 50 5.71 0.96 10.52
N ILE A 51 5.16 2.07 9.99
CA ILE A 51 4.80 3.26 10.77
C ILE A 51 3.78 2.89 11.86
N GLY A 52 2.71 2.17 11.51
CA GLY A 52 1.71 1.72 12.48
C GLY A 52 2.30 0.86 13.60
N LYS A 53 3.37 0.11 13.32
CA LYS A 53 4.13 -0.68 14.30
C LYS A 53 5.24 0.12 15.03
N GLY A 54 5.36 1.42 14.78
CA GLY A 54 6.41 2.26 15.37
C GLY A 54 7.83 1.89 14.93
N LYS A 55 8.01 1.38 13.69
CA LYS A 55 9.30 0.90 13.17
C LYS A 55 9.59 1.46 11.76
N LYS A 56 10.86 1.43 11.37
CA LYS A 56 11.27 1.71 9.99
C LYS A 56 11.05 0.46 9.12
N LEU A 57 10.60 0.64 7.87
CA LEU A 57 10.34 -0.45 6.94
C LEU A 57 11.55 -1.39 6.78
N GLY A 58 12.76 -0.86 6.64
CA GLY A 58 13.98 -1.66 6.47
C GLY A 58 14.22 -2.71 7.57
N LYS A 59 13.72 -2.46 8.80
CA LYS A 59 13.78 -3.44 9.90
C LYS A 59 12.70 -4.52 9.83
N LEU A 60 11.65 -4.29 9.04
CA LEU A 60 10.49 -5.16 8.94
C LEU A 60 10.37 -5.90 7.60
N ILE A 61 11.11 -5.51 6.57
CA ILE A 61 11.09 -6.21 5.28
C ILE A 61 11.48 -7.67 5.50
N GLY A 62 10.60 -8.56 5.05
CA GLY A 62 10.82 -9.99 4.97
C GLY A 62 11.16 -10.43 3.55
N LYS A 63 10.69 -11.61 3.17
CA LYS A 63 10.92 -12.17 1.83
C LYS A 63 10.09 -11.47 0.78
N LYS A 64 10.65 -11.37 -0.41
CA LYS A 64 10.01 -10.86 -1.63
C LYS A 64 9.84 -12.03 -2.59
N TYR A 65 8.62 -12.28 -3.02
CA TYR A 65 8.28 -13.36 -3.94
C TYR A 65 7.80 -12.78 -5.26
N LEU A 66 8.14 -13.46 -6.35
CA LEU A 66 7.60 -13.17 -7.68
C LEU A 66 6.79 -14.37 -8.16
N ASN A 67 5.54 -14.12 -8.58
CA ASN A 67 4.60 -15.12 -9.13
C ASN A 67 4.41 -16.36 -8.23
N LYS A 68 4.46 -16.20 -6.92
CA LYS A 68 4.18 -17.28 -5.99
C LYS A 68 2.69 -17.35 -5.70
N LYS A 69 2.11 -18.55 -5.83
CA LYS A 69 0.67 -18.77 -5.63
C LYS A 69 0.24 -18.50 -4.18
N ASP A 70 1.07 -18.91 -3.23
CA ASP A 70 0.86 -18.67 -1.82
C ASP A 70 2.17 -18.31 -1.12
N PHE A 71 2.10 -17.52 -0.06
CA PHE A 71 3.27 -17.09 0.69
C PHE A 71 2.92 -16.88 2.17
N PRO A 72 3.87 -17.18 3.08
CA PRO A 72 3.58 -17.26 4.49
C PRO A 72 3.39 -15.89 5.13
N TYR A 73 2.65 -15.86 6.22
CA TYR A 73 2.78 -14.81 7.24
C TYR A 73 4.07 -15.02 8.03
N SER A 74 4.64 -13.96 8.54
CA SER A 74 5.82 -14.00 9.39
C SER A 74 5.87 -12.78 10.31
N ASN A 75 6.86 -12.74 11.22
CA ASN A 75 7.13 -11.55 12.02
C ASN A 75 7.67 -10.36 11.21
N LYS A 76 7.99 -10.58 9.94
CA LYS A 76 8.37 -9.59 8.96
C LYS A 76 7.22 -9.37 7.96
N ILE A 77 7.29 -8.29 7.21
CA ILE A 77 6.35 -8.01 6.12
C ILE A 77 6.84 -8.74 4.87
N ASN A 78 6.18 -9.81 4.50
CA ASN A 78 6.44 -10.50 3.24
C ASN A 78 5.65 -9.86 2.10
N PHE A 79 6.26 -9.83 0.93
CA PHE A 79 5.69 -9.27 -0.30
C PHE A 79 5.56 -10.35 -1.35
N ASN A 80 4.45 -10.36 -2.07
CA ASN A 80 4.30 -11.18 -3.26
C ASN A 80 3.79 -10.34 -4.43
N SER A 81 4.52 -10.40 -5.53
CA SER A 81 4.25 -9.65 -6.74
C SER A 81 3.85 -10.62 -7.85
N LEU A 82 2.60 -10.57 -8.28
CA LEU A 82 2.13 -11.35 -9.42
C LEU A 82 2.21 -10.49 -10.70
N ARG A 83 2.62 -11.11 -11.80
CA ARG A 83 2.62 -10.51 -13.13
C ARG A 83 1.64 -11.25 -14.02
N LYS A 84 0.58 -10.56 -14.49
CA LYS A 84 -0.54 -11.21 -15.21
C LYS A 84 -1.14 -10.27 -16.23
N GLY A 85 -1.17 -10.71 -17.49
CA GLY A 85 -1.86 -10.01 -18.58
C GLY A 85 -1.48 -8.52 -18.67
N GLU A 86 -2.49 -7.68 -18.76
CA GLU A 86 -2.38 -6.21 -18.86
C GLU A 86 -2.94 -5.50 -17.60
N VAL A 87 -2.94 -6.17 -16.45
CA VAL A 87 -3.43 -5.59 -15.17
C VAL A 87 -2.69 -4.30 -14.88
N ILE A 88 -3.44 -3.22 -14.67
CA ILE A 88 -2.89 -1.89 -14.40
C ILE A 88 -2.23 -1.84 -13.03
N GLY A 89 -2.93 -2.36 -12.01
CA GLY A 89 -2.41 -2.50 -10.68
C GLY A 89 -3.48 -2.89 -9.66
N GLU A 90 -3.22 -3.96 -8.96
CA GLU A 90 -3.97 -4.39 -7.77
C GLU A 90 -3.03 -4.40 -6.59
N HIS A 91 -3.48 -3.94 -5.44
CA HIS A 91 -2.68 -3.90 -4.23
C HIS A 91 -3.52 -4.32 -3.04
N GLU A 92 -2.99 -5.24 -2.27
CA GLU A 92 -3.69 -5.82 -1.13
C GLU A 92 -2.76 -5.88 0.09
N VAL A 93 -3.29 -5.49 1.24
CA VAL A 93 -2.66 -5.68 2.54
C VAL A 93 -3.54 -6.61 3.37
N ARG A 94 -2.95 -7.68 3.91
CA ARG A 94 -3.62 -8.60 4.82
C ARG A 94 -3.00 -8.54 6.20
N PHE A 95 -3.85 -8.48 7.21
CA PHE A 95 -3.49 -8.63 8.62
C PHE A 95 -4.19 -9.87 9.17
N SER A 96 -3.42 -10.81 9.76
CA SER A 96 -3.98 -12.04 10.30
C SER A 96 -3.45 -12.34 11.70
N SER A 97 -4.35 -12.75 12.59
CA SER A 97 -4.04 -13.28 13.92
C SER A 97 -4.04 -14.81 13.99
N GLY A 98 -4.33 -15.48 12.88
CA GLY A 98 -4.59 -16.94 12.83
C GLY A 98 -6.03 -17.33 13.15
N LYS A 99 -6.82 -16.41 13.76
CA LYS A 99 -8.25 -16.62 14.03
C LYS A 99 -9.13 -15.79 13.08
N GLU A 100 -8.60 -14.70 12.55
CA GLU A 100 -9.29 -13.79 11.63
C GLU A 100 -8.27 -13.15 10.69
N THR A 101 -8.76 -12.65 9.58
CA THR A 101 -7.97 -11.87 8.61
C THR A 101 -8.75 -10.63 8.21
N ILE A 102 -8.08 -9.47 8.25
CA ILE A 102 -8.56 -8.23 7.69
C ILE A 102 -7.79 -7.97 6.41
N THR A 103 -8.51 -7.69 5.34
CA THR A 103 -7.94 -7.39 4.02
C THR A 103 -8.34 -6.01 3.57
N LEU A 104 -7.36 -5.21 3.20
CA LEU A 104 -7.54 -3.92 2.54
C LEU A 104 -7.08 -4.07 1.09
N ASN A 105 -7.93 -3.75 0.13
CA ASN A 105 -7.66 -3.93 -1.30
C ASN A 105 -7.96 -2.67 -2.10
N HIS A 106 -7.19 -2.47 -3.17
CA HIS A 106 -7.39 -1.43 -4.17
C HIS A 106 -7.07 -2.00 -5.56
N GLU A 107 -7.99 -1.82 -6.49
CA GLU A 107 -7.84 -2.20 -7.89
C GLU A 107 -7.93 -0.99 -8.80
N SER A 108 -7.04 -0.93 -9.79
CA SER A 108 -7.00 0.12 -10.80
C SER A 108 -7.50 -0.42 -12.13
N PHE A 109 -8.56 0.16 -12.68
CA PHE A 109 -9.14 -0.25 -13.96
C PHE A 109 -8.77 0.68 -15.12
N ASP A 110 -8.32 1.91 -14.80
CA ASP A 110 -7.87 2.90 -15.78
C ASP A 110 -6.69 3.69 -15.22
N ARG A 111 -5.69 3.96 -16.05
CA ARG A 111 -4.52 4.77 -15.68
C ARG A 111 -4.86 6.25 -15.50
N ALA A 112 -5.99 6.72 -16.05
CA ALA A 112 -6.47 8.09 -15.87
C ALA A 112 -6.62 8.47 -14.39
N LEU A 113 -6.88 7.50 -13.50
CA LEU A 113 -6.95 7.74 -12.05
C LEU A 113 -5.70 8.44 -11.48
N TYR A 114 -4.53 8.29 -12.11
CA TYR A 114 -3.30 8.95 -11.66
C TYR A 114 -3.27 10.42 -12.04
N SER A 115 -3.59 10.74 -13.30
CA SER A 115 -3.68 12.13 -13.78
C SER A 115 -4.82 12.88 -13.11
N GLU A 116 -5.98 12.26 -12.92
CA GLU A 116 -7.10 12.84 -12.18
C GLU A 116 -6.70 13.19 -10.74
N GLY A 117 -6.03 12.26 -10.05
CA GLY A 117 -5.51 12.51 -8.71
C GLY A 117 -4.48 13.64 -8.66
N ALA A 118 -3.65 13.79 -9.69
CA ALA A 118 -2.70 14.89 -9.81
C ALA A 118 -3.41 16.23 -10.03
N LEU A 119 -4.45 16.28 -10.89
CA LEU A 119 -5.25 17.48 -11.14
C LEU A 119 -5.99 17.92 -9.87
N VAL A 120 -6.59 17.00 -9.14
CA VAL A 120 -7.23 17.30 -7.85
C VAL A 120 -6.22 17.91 -6.87
N ALA A 121 -5.01 17.34 -6.78
CA ALA A 121 -3.95 17.87 -5.93
C ALA A 121 -3.49 19.27 -6.38
N ALA A 122 -3.36 19.50 -7.68
CA ALA A 122 -2.98 20.79 -8.25
C ALA A 122 -4.02 21.88 -7.91
N ILE A 123 -5.31 21.60 -8.13
CA ILE A 123 -6.39 22.54 -7.81
C ILE A 123 -6.45 22.81 -6.29
N TRP A 124 -6.23 21.80 -5.48
CA TRP A 124 -6.25 21.93 -4.03
C TRP A 124 -5.10 22.79 -3.52
N ILE A 125 -3.86 22.59 -4.03
CA ILE A 125 -2.67 23.31 -3.57
C ILE A 125 -2.72 24.79 -3.95
N MET A 126 -3.36 25.14 -5.07
CA MET A 126 -3.53 26.55 -5.48
C MET A 126 -4.31 27.40 -4.46
N LYS A 127 -5.11 26.75 -3.61
CA LYS A 127 -5.90 27.42 -2.55
C LYS A 127 -5.13 27.54 -1.24
N LYS A 128 -3.87 27.09 -1.19
CA LYS A 128 -3.04 27.09 0.03
C LYS A 128 -2.04 28.25 0.00
N LYS A 129 -1.72 28.75 1.19
CA LYS A 129 -0.56 29.62 1.39
C LYS A 129 0.73 28.80 1.27
N SER A 130 1.90 29.46 1.34
CA SER A 130 3.19 28.78 1.35
C SER A 130 3.25 27.71 2.45
N GLY A 131 3.83 26.56 2.15
CA GLY A 131 3.96 25.43 3.08
C GLY A 131 4.38 24.16 2.37
N PHE A 132 4.61 23.11 3.15
CA PHE A 132 4.84 21.76 2.67
C PHE A 132 3.59 20.92 2.91
N PHE A 133 3.05 20.35 1.83
CA PHE A 133 1.79 19.60 1.86
C PHE A 133 1.98 18.22 1.24
N SER A 134 1.20 17.28 1.71
CA SER A 134 1.14 15.90 1.25
C SER A 134 -0.28 15.50 0.84
N MET A 135 -0.42 14.31 0.29
CA MET A 135 -1.75 13.75 -0.01
C MET A 135 -2.58 13.51 1.26
N ARG A 136 -1.94 13.35 2.43
CA ARG A 136 -2.65 13.24 3.72
C ARG A 136 -3.40 14.52 4.06
N ASP A 137 -2.77 15.66 3.76
CA ASP A 137 -3.40 16.98 4.01
C ASP A 137 -4.57 17.19 3.06
N LEU A 138 -4.42 16.81 1.78
CA LEU A 138 -5.50 16.89 0.80
C LEU A 138 -6.69 16.00 1.20
N LEU A 139 -6.43 14.79 1.66
CA LEU A 139 -7.46 13.84 2.08
C LEU A 139 -7.98 14.10 3.51
N ASN A 140 -7.49 15.18 4.15
CA ASN A 140 -7.89 15.60 5.50
C ASN A 140 -7.64 14.55 6.59
N PHE A 141 -6.55 13.82 6.48
CA PHE A 141 -6.10 12.88 7.51
C PHE A 141 -5.21 13.63 8.52
N LYS A 142 -5.67 13.73 9.73
CA LYS A 142 -4.94 14.31 10.85
C LYS A 142 -4.12 13.26 11.59
#